data_6393a7f0b13872736f5a67cb24c43271
#
_entry.id   6393a7f0b13872736f5a67cb24c43271
#
_cell.length_a   1.000
_cell.length_b   1.000
_cell.length_c   1.000
_cell.angle_alpha   90.00
_cell.angle_beta   90.00
_cell.angle_gamma   90.00
#
_symmetry.space_group_name_H-M   'P 1'
#
loop_
_entity.id
_entity.type
_entity.pdbx_description
1 polymer ?
#
loop_
_entity_poly.entity_id
_entity_poly.type
_entity_poly.pdbx_seq_one_letter_code
_entity_poly.pdbx_strand_id
1 'polypeptide(L)'
;MAILDTHDFACINSSDKNTKIVSKDNYVKINSSGDYAKISLIGDSARIDLEGYSTKLALGGDWSKVNSFGYYLTKISSIGDSVEIDTSDNSAKISSSGDYAKIESTGANSIICCVGKRSMVKARKGSWITLAEWKDNIPICVKTEFVDGERIKEDTWYKLINGEFVEQ
;
A
#
# COMPACT_ATOMS: atom_id res chain seq x y z
N MET A 1 20.62 6.43 10.16
CA MET A 1 21.56 5.66 9.30
C MET A 1 21.02 5.63 7.88
N ALA A 2 21.86 5.61 6.84
CA ALA A 2 21.41 5.41 5.44
C ALA A 2 21.99 4.07 4.97
N ILE A 3 21.12 3.23 4.41
CA ILE A 3 21.49 1.95 3.81
C ILE A 3 21.24 2.07 2.32
N LEU A 4 22.28 1.89 1.52
CA LEU A 4 22.24 1.82 0.07
C LEU A 4 22.65 0.40 -0.29
N ASP A 5 21.77 -0.34 -0.93
CA ASP A 5 22.06 -1.69 -1.41
C ASP A 5 21.94 -1.73 -2.93
N THR A 6 22.79 -2.52 -3.58
CA THR A 6 22.93 -2.60 -5.04
C THR A 6 23.00 -4.05 -5.55
N HIS A 7 22.36 -4.99 -4.85
CA HIS A 7 22.37 -6.41 -5.25
C HIS A 7 20.99 -7.02 -5.20
N ASP A 8 20.59 -7.71 -6.25
CA ASP A 8 19.40 -8.53 -6.26
C ASP A 8 19.40 -9.56 -5.12
N PHE A 9 18.22 -9.89 -4.58
CA PHE A 9 18.02 -10.80 -3.47
C PHE A 9 18.59 -10.32 -2.12
N ALA A 10 18.90 -9.05 -1.97
CA ALA A 10 19.39 -8.50 -0.72
C ALA A 10 18.38 -8.63 0.42
N CYS A 11 18.88 -8.80 1.64
CA CYS A 11 18.08 -8.77 2.85
C CYS A 11 18.55 -7.64 3.76
N ILE A 12 17.70 -6.63 3.93
CA ILE A 12 18.02 -5.44 4.72
C ILE A 12 17.19 -5.47 5.99
N ASN A 13 17.86 -5.48 7.15
CA ASN A 13 17.21 -5.40 8.46
C ASN A 13 17.64 -4.12 9.16
N SER A 14 16.68 -3.36 9.70
CA SER A 14 16.95 -2.14 10.46
C SER A 14 15.98 -1.96 11.61
N SER A 15 16.51 -1.71 12.80
CA SER A 15 15.73 -1.33 13.99
C SER A 15 15.97 0.11 14.42
N ASP A 16 16.83 0.84 13.72
CA ASP A 16 17.21 2.20 14.09
C ASP A 16 16.12 3.21 13.75
N LYS A 17 15.90 4.17 14.63
CA LYS A 17 15.03 5.32 14.36
C LYS A 17 15.58 6.17 13.22
N ASN A 18 14.66 6.74 12.41
CA ASN A 18 15.00 7.61 11.30
C ASN A 18 15.89 6.96 10.22
N THR A 19 15.89 5.64 10.11
CA THR A 19 16.63 4.95 9.05
C THR A 19 16.13 5.35 7.68
N LYS A 20 17.04 5.55 6.75
CA LYS A 20 16.75 5.73 5.32
C LYS A 20 17.30 4.54 4.57
N ILE A 21 16.42 3.81 3.89
CA ILE A 21 16.77 2.67 3.03
C ILE A 21 16.46 3.06 1.59
N VAL A 22 17.41 2.87 0.69
CA VAL A 22 17.23 3.05 -0.75
C VAL A 22 17.78 1.81 -1.45
N SER A 23 16.95 1.16 -2.25
CA SER A 23 17.38 0.06 -3.12
C SER A 23 16.77 0.22 -4.50
N LYS A 24 17.47 -0.29 -5.53
CA LYS A 24 17.00 -0.36 -6.92
C LYS A 24 16.99 -1.79 -7.46
N ASP A 25 17.11 -2.75 -6.56
CA ASP A 25 17.34 -4.15 -6.89
C ASP A 25 16.05 -4.95 -6.79
N ASN A 26 15.99 -6.06 -7.53
CA ASN A 26 14.84 -6.96 -7.52
C ASN A 26 14.93 -7.98 -6.38
N TYR A 27 13.78 -8.54 -6.00
CA TYR A 27 13.67 -9.60 -4.98
C TYR A 27 14.22 -9.20 -3.61
N VAL A 28 14.27 -7.92 -3.32
CA VAL A 28 14.81 -7.40 -2.05
C VAL A 28 13.83 -7.69 -0.92
N LYS A 29 14.36 -8.14 0.22
CA LYS A 29 13.61 -8.24 1.46
C LYS A 29 14.04 -7.13 2.42
N ILE A 30 13.09 -6.32 2.87
CA ILE A 30 13.33 -5.25 3.83
C ILE A 30 12.49 -5.51 5.08
N ASN A 31 13.14 -5.62 6.24
CA ASN A 31 12.48 -5.63 7.54
C ASN A 31 12.91 -4.37 8.30
N SER A 32 11.96 -3.51 8.62
CA SER A 32 12.24 -2.27 9.35
C SER A 32 11.31 -2.14 10.55
N SER A 33 11.87 -2.18 11.76
CA SER A 33 11.16 -1.97 13.02
C SER A 33 11.44 -0.61 13.67
N GLY A 34 12.25 0.24 13.04
CA GLY A 34 12.58 1.57 13.55
C GLY A 34 11.50 2.62 13.26
N ASP A 35 11.25 3.49 14.23
CA ASP A 35 10.34 4.62 14.05
C ASP A 35 10.86 5.61 13.00
N TYR A 36 9.92 6.26 12.28
CA TYR A 36 10.20 7.28 11.28
C TYR A 36 11.09 6.81 10.12
N ALA A 37 11.12 5.50 9.86
CA ALA A 37 11.87 4.96 8.74
C ALA A 37 11.36 5.52 7.40
N LYS A 38 12.29 5.73 6.47
CA LYS A 38 12.01 6.17 5.11
C LYS A 38 12.61 5.16 4.14
N ILE A 39 11.76 4.52 3.36
CA ILE A 39 12.17 3.47 2.46
C ILE A 39 11.78 3.88 1.04
N SER A 40 12.73 3.79 0.12
CA SER A 40 12.51 3.98 -1.31
C SER A 40 13.07 2.78 -2.06
N LEU A 41 12.20 2.08 -2.76
CA LEU A 41 12.55 0.90 -3.52
C LEU A 41 12.07 1.03 -4.96
N ILE A 42 12.94 0.71 -5.91
CA ILE A 42 12.64 0.63 -7.34
C ILE A 42 13.15 -0.74 -7.80
N GLY A 43 12.36 -1.77 -7.63
CA GLY A 43 12.73 -3.12 -8.00
C GLY A 43 11.54 -4.05 -7.84
N ASP A 44 11.47 -5.07 -8.67
CA ASP A 44 10.33 -5.97 -8.73
C ASP A 44 10.39 -7.06 -7.65
N SER A 45 9.22 -7.61 -7.32
CA SER A 45 9.08 -8.76 -6.44
C SER A 45 9.68 -8.57 -5.05
N ALA A 46 9.67 -7.35 -4.56
CA ALA A 46 10.17 -7.04 -3.23
C ALA A 46 9.19 -7.48 -2.14
N ARG A 47 9.74 -7.83 -0.98
CA ARG A 47 8.98 -8.04 0.24
C ARG A 47 9.41 -7.06 1.32
N ILE A 48 8.45 -6.31 1.84
CA ILE A 48 8.72 -5.24 2.79
C ILE A 48 7.85 -5.43 4.02
N ASP A 49 8.48 -5.65 5.18
CA ASP A 49 7.82 -5.78 6.47
C ASP A 49 8.19 -4.56 7.34
N LEU A 50 7.18 -3.79 7.79
CA LEU A 50 7.32 -2.53 8.53
C LEU A 50 6.64 -2.65 9.90
N GLU A 51 7.33 -2.29 10.98
CA GLU A 51 6.81 -2.34 12.35
C GLU A 51 7.02 -1.02 13.12
N GLY A 52 7.48 0.03 12.50
CA GLY A 52 7.79 1.29 13.18
C GLY A 52 6.64 2.30 13.16
N TYR A 53 6.68 3.25 14.09
CA TYR A 53 5.78 4.39 14.11
C TYR A 53 6.12 5.38 12.98
N SER A 54 5.07 5.83 12.24
CA SER A 54 5.20 6.92 11.25
C SER A 54 6.17 6.62 10.08
N THR A 55 6.17 5.41 9.58
CA THR A 55 7.01 4.96 8.46
C THR A 55 6.55 5.56 7.12
N LYS A 56 7.47 5.74 6.20
CA LYS A 56 7.19 6.17 4.83
C LYS A 56 7.82 5.19 3.84
N LEU A 57 7.01 4.68 2.91
CA LEU A 57 7.44 3.82 1.84
C LEU A 57 7.08 4.42 0.49
N ALA A 58 8.04 4.52 -0.41
CA ALA A 58 7.85 4.74 -1.83
C ALA A 58 8.30 3.48 -2.58
N LEU A 59 7.40 2.91 -3.37
CA LEU A 59 7.59 1.64 -4.06
C LEU A 59 7.32 1.81 -5.55
N GLY A 60 8.29 1.44 -6.40
CA GLY A 60 8.24 1.60 -7.84
C GLY A 60 8.37 0.29 -8.63
N GLY A 61 8.26 -0.86 -8.00
CA GLY A 61 8.40 -2.17 -8.66
C GLY A 61 7.11 -2.98 -8.65
N ASP A 62 6.99 -3.90 -9.62
CA ASP A 62 5.84 -4.78 -9.80
C ASP A 62 5.91 -6.00 -8.87
N TRP A 63 4.75 -6.66 -8.66
CA TRP A 63 4.59 -7.90 -7.88
C TRP A 63 5.17 -7.84 -6.46
N SER A 64 5.26 -6.68 -5.90
CA SER A 64 5.83 -6.48 -4.57
C SER A 64 4.77 -6.66 -3.48
N LYS A 65 5.21 -7.11 -2.31
CA LYS A 65 4.35 -7.27 -1.13
C LYS A 65 4.83 -6.42 0.02
N VAL A 66 3.90 -5.67 0.61
CA VAL A 66 4.14 -4.80 1.76
C VAL A 66 3.26 -5.24 2.92
N ASN A 67 3.84 -5.53 4.06
CA ASN A 67 3.14 -5.71 5.32
C ASN A 67 3.54 -4.58 6.28
N SER A 68 2.57 -3.89 6.83
CA SER A 68 2.81 -2.83 7.81
C SER A 68 2.02 -3.10 9.08
N PHE A 69 2.74 -3.31 10.17
CA PHE A 69 2.19 -3.64 11.50
C PHE A 69 2.54 -2.56 12.54
N GLY A 70 2.77 -1.34 12.09
CA GLY A 70 3.04 -0.20 12.97
C GLY A 70 1.82 0.23 13.77
N TYR A 71 2.02 1.15 14.69
CA TYR A 71 0.91 1.63 15.53
C TYR A 71 0.17 2.81 14.94
N TYR A 72 0.82 3.61 14.07
CA TYR A 72 0.20 4.87 13.63
C TYR A 72 0.92 5.52 12.42
N LEU A 73 0.12 6.14 11.52
CA LEU A 73 0.55 7.10 10.48
C LEU A 73 1.52 6.56 9.42
N THR A 74 1.46 5.31 9.07
CA THR A 74 2.23 4.81 7.92
C THR A 74 1.75 5.45 6.62
N LYS A 75 2.70 5.84 5.77
CA LYS A 75 2.43 6.37 4.44
C LYS A 75 3.06 5.47 3.40
N ILE A 76 2.25 4.92 2.52
CA ILE A 76 2.69 4.05 1.43
C ILE A 76 2.28 4.68 0.11
N SER A 77 3.22 4.81 -0.81
CA SER A 77 2.97 5.21 -2.19
C SER A 77 3.55 4.16 -3.12
N SER A 78 2.73 3.59 -4.00
CA SER A 78 3.13 2.58 -4.97
C SER A 78 2.72 2.98 -6.39
N ILE A 79 3.60 2.71 -7.35
CA ILE A 79 3.34 2.87 -8.78
C ILE A 79 3.47 1.56 -9.55
N GLY A 80 3.91 0.46 -8.90
CA GLY A 80 4.06 -0.86 -9.52
C GLY A 80 2.74 -1.59 -9.70
N ASP A 81 2.67 -2.46 -10.71
CA ASP A 81 1.53 -3.32 -10.96
C ASP A 81 1.51 -4.55 -10.04
N SER A 82 0.32 -5.09 -9.79
CA SER A 82 0.13 -6.30 -8.98
C SER A 82 0.75 -6.22 -7.58
N VAL A 83 0.76 -5.04 -6.98
CA VAL A 83 1.29 -4.83 -5.63
C VAL A 83 0.24 -5.21 -4.60
N GLU A 84 0.64 -5.99 -3.60
CA GLU A 84 -0.16 -6.30 -2.43
C GLU A 84 0.29 -5.44 -1.23
N ILE A 85 -0.65 -4.77 -0.59
CA ILE A 85 -0.38 -3.96 0.61
C ILE A 85 -1.34 -4.39 1.71
N ASP A 86 -0.79 -4.95 2.77
CA ASP A 86 -1.53 -5.33 3.98
C ASP A 86 -1.08 -4.42 5.13
N THR A 87 -2.02 -3.72 5.78
CA THR A 87 -1.68 -2.87 6.92
C THR A 87 -2.69 -3.00 8.06
N SER A 88 -2.18 -3.00 9.28
CA SER A 88 -2.98 -2.86 10.51
C SER A 88 -2.84 -1.49 11.17
N ASP A 89 -2.13 -0.57 10.53
CA ASP A 89 -1.85 0.75 11.08
C ASP A 89 -3.11 1.63 11.10
N ASN A 90 -3.39 2.25 12.22
CA ASN A 90 -4.44 3.26 12.29
C ASN A 90 -4.01 4.52 11.54
N SER A 91 -4.96 5.15 10.88
CA SER A 91 -4.75 6.38 10.10
C SER A 91 -3.68 6.23 8.99
N ALA A 92 -3.54 5.03 8.42
CA ALA A 92 -2.66 4.80 7.29
C ALA A 92 -3.09 5.65 6.07
N LYS A 93 -2.12 6.14 5.32
CA LYS A 93 -2.34 6.84 4.07
C LYS A 93 -1.68 6.06 2.95
N ILE A 94 -2.50 5.47 2.08
CA ILE A 94 -2.04 4.57 1.03
C ILE A 94 -2.47 5.12 -0.32
N SER A 95 -1.54 5.19 -1.25
CA SER A 95 -1.80 5.58 -2.64
C SER A 95 -1.17 4.53 -3.55
N SER A 96 -1.95 3.98 -4.48
CA SER A 96 -1.48 3.07 -5.52
C SER A 96 -2.07 3.46 -6.86
N SER A 97 -1.22 3.60 -7.87
CA SER A 97 -1.63 3.89 -9.25
C SER A 97 -1.37 2.73 -10.22
N GLY A 98 -0.66 1.70 -9.80
CA GLY A 98 -0.43 0.50 -10.59
C GLY A 98 -1.67 -0.36 -10.77
N ASP A 99 -1.74 -1.10 -11.88
CA ASP A 99 -2.85 -2.00 -12.20
C ASP A 99 -2.83 -3.25 -11.29
N TYR A 100 -4.00 -3.86 -11.09
CA TYR A 100 -4.17 -5.09 -10.29
C TYR A 100 -3.72 -4.98 -8.83
N ALA A 101 -3.58 -3.78 -8.30
CA ALA A 101 -3.19 -3.58 -6.92
C ALA A 101 -4.27 -4.10 -5.95
N LYS A 102 -3.82 -4.69 -4.85
CA LYS A 102 -4.68 -5.24 -3.81
C LYS A 102 -4.28 -4.65 -2.47
N ILE A 103 -5.18 -3.89 -1.86
CA ILE A 103 -4.89 -3.16 -0.62
C ILE A 103 -5.87 -3.59 0.46
N GLU A 104 -5.34 -4.12 1.55
CA GLU A 104 -6.07 -4.44 2.76
C GLU A 104 -5.62 -3.53 3.90
N SER A 105 -6.57 -2.87 4.57
CA SER A 105 -6.32 -2.08 5.77
C SER A 105 -7.27 -2.48 6.89
N THR A 106 -6.74 -3.19 7.87
CA THR A 106 -7.47 -3.57 9.09
C THR A 106 -7.38 -2.52 10.19
N GLY A 107 -6.56 -1.48 10.01
CA GLY A 107 -6.49 -0.31 10.88
C GLY A 107 -7.64 0.66 10.63
N ALA A 108 -8.08 1.36 11.67
CA ALA A 108 -9.16 2.32 11.58
C ALA A 108 -8.71 3.67 10.97
N ASN A 109 -9.66 4.42 10.41
CA ASN A 109 -9.47 5.80 9.94
C ASN A 109 -8.41 5.96 8.83
N SER A 110 -8.23 4.95 8.01
CA SER A 110 -7.29 4.98 6.90
C SER A 110 -7.84 5.76 5.70
N ILE A 111 -6.95 6.33 4.89
CA ILE A 111 -7.28 6.96 3.61
C ILE A 111 -6.55 6.19 2.52
N ILE A 112 -7.31 5.56 1.63
CA ILE A 112 -6.80 4.66 0.60
C ILE A 112 -7.24 5.17 -0.76
N CYS A 113 -6.27 5.45 -1.63
CA CYS A 113 -6.48 5.81 -3.02
C CYS A 113 -5.86 4.74 -3.91
N CYS A 114 -6.69 3.92 -4.58
CA CYS A 114 -6.24 2.83 -5.44
C CYS A 114 -6.91 2.98 -6.80
N VAL A 115 -6.19 3.59 -7.75
CA VAL A 115 -6.77 4.05 -9.02
C VAL A 115 -6.31 3.29 -10.26
N GLY A 116 -5.48 2.27 -10.10
CA GLY A 116 -5.09 1.36 -11.18
C GLY A 116 -6.24 0.46 -11.65
N LYS A 117 -6.14 -0.06 -12.89
CA LYS A 117 -7.15 -0.95 -13.46
C LYS A 117 -7.28 -2.24 -12.64
N ARG A 118 -8.51 -2.74 -12.51
CA ARG A 118 -8.81 -4.02 -11.87
C ARG A 118 -8.30 -4.14 -10.43
N SER A 119 -7.95 -3.02 -9.83
CA SER A 119 -7.50 -2.96 -8.45
C SER A 119 -8.67 -3.10 -7.48
N MET A 120 -8.38 -3.52 -6.26
CA MET A 120 -9.38 -3.73 -5.22
C MET A 120 -8.89 -3.26 -3.86
N VAL A 121 -9.83 -2.86 -3.02
CA VAL A 121 -9.56 -2.39 -1.67
C VAL A 121 -10.49 -3.09 -0.68
N LYS A 122 -9.95 -3.44 0.47
CA LYS A 122 -10.67 -3.85 1.67
C LYS A 122 -10.23 -2.96 2.82
N ALA A 123 -11.17 -2.39 3.56
CA ALA A 123 -10.84 -1.48 4.64
C ALA A 123 -11.79 -1.63 5.82
N ARG A 124 -11.33 -1.18 6.98
CA ARG A 124 -12.12 -1.15 8.21
C ARG A 124 -13.02 0.08 8.27
N LYS A 125 -14.11 -0.03 9.03
CA LYS A 125 -15.04 1.08 9.34
C LYS A 125 -14.29 2.33 9.80
N GLY A 126 -14.74 3.49 9.32
CA GLY A 126 -14.12 4.80 9.59
C GLY A 126 -13.07 5.19 8.54
N SER A 127 -12.79 4.36 7.56
CA SER A 127 -11.83 4.62 6.49
C SER A 127 -12.50 5.24 5.26
N TRP A 128 -11.72 5.95 4.45
CA TRP A 128 -12.10 6.44 3.13
C TRP A 128 -11.38 5.62 2.05
N ILE A 129 -12.12 5.18 1.05
CA ILE A 129 -11.57 4.42 -0.08
C ILE A 129 -11.93 5.08 -1.40
N THR A 130 -10.93 5.20 -2.28
CA THR A 130 -11.08 5.73 -3.64
C THR A 130 -10.68 4.64 -4.62
N LEU A 131 -11.55 4.35 -5.59
CA LEU A 131 -11.33 3.41 -6.69
C LEU A 131 -11.60 4.08 -8.04
N ALA A 132 -10.99 3.55 -9.09
CA ALA A 132 -11.22 3.98 -10.46
C ALA A 132 -11.76 2.83 -11.32
N GLU A 133 -12.67 3.15 -12.21
CA GLU A 133 -13.15 2.27 -13.27
C GLU A 133 -12.54 2.68 -14.60
N TRP A 134 -12.13 1.68 -15.36
CA TRP A 134 -11.41 1.86 -16.62
C TRP A 134 -12.11 1.11 -17.76
N LYS A 135 -12.18 1.73 -18.93
CA LYS A 135 -12.61 1.11 -20.17
C LYS A 135 -11.60 1.46 -21.26
N ASP A 136 -11.10 0.46 -21.98
CA ASP A 136 -10.15 0.65 -23.10
C ASP A 136 -8.97 1.58 -22.77
N ASN A 137 -8.37 1.40 -21.60
CA ASN A 137 -7.28 2.22 -21.05
C ASN A 137 -7.65 3.69 -20.74
N ILE A 138 -8.93 4.01 -20.69
CA ILE A 138 -9.41 5.34 -20.33
C ILE A 138 -10.11 5.25 -18.97
N PRO A 139 -9.75 6.09 -17.98
CA PRO A 139 -10.51 6.15 -16.74
C PRO A 139 -11.87 6.80 -17.01
N ILE A 140 -12.94 6.04 -16.76
CA ILE A 140 -14.31 6.48 -17.03
C ILE A 140 -15.05 6.93 -15.75
N CYS A 141 -14.61 6.50 -14.61
CA CYS A 141 -15.17 6.90 -13.32
C CYS A 141 -14.10 6.81 -12.23
N VAL A 142 -14.10 7.77 -11.31
CA VAL A 142 -13.36 7.72 -10.05
C VAL A 142 -14.34 8.06 -8.95
N LYS A 143 -14.44 7.22 -7.95
CA LYS A 143 -15.40 7.41 -6.85
C LYS A 143 -14.73 7.18 -5.51
N THR A 144 -15.07 8.01 -4.55
CA THR A 144 -14.61 7.92 -3.16
C THR A 144 -15.81 7.62 -2.26
N GLU A 145 -15.67 6.65 -1.37
CA GLU A 145 -16.71 6.27 -0.43
C GLU A 145 -16.15 6.11 0.99
N PHE A 146 -17.01 6.38 1.95
CA PHE A 146 -16.73 6.15 3.38
C PHE A 146 -17.18 4.75 3.79
N VAL A 147 -16.33 4.01 4.46
CA VAL A 147 -16.65 2.69 5.02
C VAL A 147 -17.47 2.90 6.30
N ASP A 148 -18.78 2.91 6.16
CA ASP A 148 -19.74 3.14 7.24
C ASP A 148 -20.14 1.87 7.99
N GLY A 149 -19.84 0.71 7.41
CA GLY A 149 -20.20 -0.60 7.94
C GLY A 149 -21.61 -1.07 7.54
N GLU A 150 -22.35 -0.25 6.76
CA GLU A 150 -23.71 -0.55 6.29
C GLU A 150 -23.76 -0.63 4.77
N ARG A 151 -23.64 0.51 4.08
CA ARG A 151 -23.62 0.58 2.61
C ARG A 151 -22.26 0.13 2.04
N ILE A 152 -21.17 0.58 2.64
CA ILE A 152 -19.82 0.07 2.39
C ILE A 152 -19.40 -0.68 3.64
N LYS A 153 -19.46 -2.01 3.56
CA LYS A 153 -19.16 -2.91 4.68
C LYS A 153 -17.68 -2.92 4.99
N GLU A 154 -17.35 -3.00 6.26
CA GLU A 154 -15.97 -3.25 6.68
C GLU A 154 -15.53 -4.68 6.33
N ASP A 155 -14.22 -4.89 6.25
CA ASP A 155 -13.58 -6.19 5.99
C ASP A 155 -14.08 -6.90 4.71
N THR A 156 -14.58 -6.12 3.74
CA THR A 156 -15.13 -6.57 2.47
C THR A 156 -14.32 -6.00 1.31
N TRP A 157 -13.99 -6.83 0.33
CA TRP A 157 -13.29 -6.40 -0.89
C TRP A 157 -14.23 -5.68 -1.84
N TYR A 158 -13.79 -4.55 -2.37
CA TYR A 158 -14.53 -3.73 -3.32
C TYR A 158 -13.75 -3.45 -4.59
N LYS A 159 -14.47 -3.44 -5.72
CA LYS A 159 -14.06 -2.84 -6.99
C LYS A 159 -15.06 -1.78 -7.41
N LEU A 160 -14.64 -0.87 -8.28
CA LEU A 160 -15.55 0.06 -8.94
C LEU A 160 -15.99 -0.54 -10.28
N ILE A 161 -17.31 -0.78 -10.44
CA ILE A 161 -17.93 -1.38 -11.63
C ILE A 161 -19.22 -0.64 -11.93
N ASN A 162 -19.36 -0.12 -13.15
CA ASN A 162 -20.49 0.71 -13.58
C ASN A 162 -20.75 1.91 -12.65
N GLY A 163 -19.67 2.53 -12.17
CA GLY A 163 -19.72 3.67 -11.24
C GLY A 163 -20.14 3.34 -9.82
N GLU A 164 -20.26 2.06 -9.45
CA GLU A 164 -20.67 1.63 -8.11
C GLU A 164 -19.60 0.73 -7.46
N PHE A 165 -19.51 0.81 -6.13
CA PHE A 165 -18.68 -0.11 -5.34
C PHE A 165 -19.36 -1.48 -5.28
N VAL A 166 -18.72 -2.49 -5.83
CA VAL A 166 -19.23 -3.86 -5.92
C VAL A 166 -18.39 -4.79 -5.08
N GLU A 167 -19.04 -5.54 -4.19
CA GLU A 167 -18.41 -6.58 -3.35
C GLU A 167 -17.83 -7.70 -4.23
N GLN A 168 -16.65 -8.23 -3.83
CA GLN A 168 -15.93 -9.29 -4.53
C GLN A 168 -15.82 -10.56 -3.70
#